data_f10183056f0ae36b83970df5afeb798e
#
_entry.id   f10183056f0ae36b83970df5afeb798e
#
_cell.length_a   1.000
_cell.length_b   1.000
_cell.length_c   1.000
_cell.angle_alpha   90.00
_cell.angle_beta   90.00
_cell.angle_gamma   90.00
#
_symmetry.space_group_name_H-M   'P 1'
#
loop_
_entity.id
_entity.type
_entity.pdbx_description
1 polymer ?
#
loop_
_entity_poly.entity_id
_entity_poly.type
_entity_poly.pdbx_seq_one_letter_code
_entity_poly.pdbx_strand_id
1 'polypeptide(L)'
;MFAPAVLEDGEYYRLLTAMFMHFGIRHIMNNMLVLFVIGDNLERALGHVKYLIFYLLCGIGSNWVSMMAHTADTMTVSAGASGAIFGVVGGLLYVVTANRGQLEDLNTRQLVIMIFFSLYLGYTSTGVDNIAHLSGLVIGFVLAIILYHRPARDRWADGGIKR
;
A
#
# COMPACT_ATOMS: atom_id res chain seq x y z
N MET A 1 14.44 -4.40 8.34
CA MET A 1 14.93 -5.58 7.58
C MET A 1 16.37 -5.30 7.18
N PHE A 2 17.24 -6.29 7.27
CA PHE A 2 18.67 -6.21 6.95
C PHE A 2 18.97 -7.28 5.89
N ALA A 3 19.40 -6.88 4.70
CA ALA A 3 19.50 -7.79 3.56
C ALA A 3 20.42 -9.00 3.77
N PRO A 4 21.64 -8.88 4.34
CA PRO A 4 22.49 -10.02 4.59
C PRO A 4 21.84 -11.09 5.50
N ALA A 5 21.16 -10.68 6.56
CA ALA A 5 20.48 -11.64 7.45
C ALA A 5 19.39 -12.45 6.73
N VAL A 6 18.73 -11.86 5.74
CA VAL A 6 17.72 -12.57 4.95
C VAL A 6 18.36 -13.49 3.91
N LEU A 7 19.40 -13.01 3.21
CA LEU A 7 19.97 -13.71 2.04
C LEU A 7 21.04 -14.73 2.44
N GLU A 8 21.85 -14.44 3.46
CA GLU A 8 22.97 -15.28 3.89
C GLU A 8 22.58 -16.20 5.06
N ASP A 9 21.84 -15.64 6.04
CA ASP A 9 21.43 -16.40 7.23
C ASP A 9 20.05 -17.08 7.08
N GLY A 10 19.31 -16.81 5.98
CA GLY A 10 18.00 -17.41 5.70
C GLY A 10 16.85 -16.88 6.56
N GLU A 11 17.00 -15.70 7.19
CA GLU A 11 16.00 -15.14 8.10
C GLU A 11 14.82 -14.47 7.36
N TYR A 12 14.14 -15.20 6.47
CA TYR A 12 13.05 -14.71 5.63
C TYR A 12 11.85 -14.12 6.40
N TYR A 13 11.66 -14.52 7.67
CA TYR A 13 10.63 -13.95 8.53
C TYR A 13 10.78 -12.43 8.70
N ARG A 14 11.96 -11.88 8.51
CA ARG A 14 12.23 -10.44 8.57
C ARG A 14 11.47 -9.65 7.50
N LEU A 15 11.13 -10.26 6.37
CA LEU A 15 10.30 -9.61 5.35
C LEU A 15 8.91 -9.25 5.89
N LEU A 16 8.36 -10.08 6.76
CA LEU A 16 7.10 -9.83 7.43
C LEU A 16 7.28 -8.93 8.65
N THR A 17 8.21 -9.28 9.54
CA THR A 17 8.34 -8.58 10.84
C THR A 17 8.82 -7.14 10.69
N ALA A 18 9.59 -6.82 9.65
CA ALA A 18 10.01 -5.44 9.36
C ALA A 18 8.82 -4.48 9.18
N MET A 19 7.66 -4.96 8.71
CA MET A 19 6.45 -4.15 8.56
C MET A 19 5.93 -3.61 9.90
N PHE A 20 6.24 -4.27 11.02
CA PHE A 20 5.78 -3.90 12.35
C PHE A 20 6.85 -3.16 13.17
N MET A 21 8.07 -3.03 12.63
CA MET A 21 9.16 -2.29 13.25
C MET A 21 9.16 -0.83 12.77
N HIS A 22 9.39 0.11 13.68
CA HIS A 22 9.41 1.55 13.35
C HIS A 22 10.58 2.26 14.04
N PHE A 23 11.16 3.25 13.34
CA PHE A 23 12.27 4.09 13.83
C PHE A 23 11.79 5.24 14.74
N GLY A 24 10.90 4.96 15.68
CA GLY A 24 10.42 5.91 16.67
C GLY A 24 8.94 6.27 16.54
N ILE A 25 8.46 7.01 17.54
CA ILE A 25 7.02 7.29 17.73
C ILE A 25 6.42 8.07 16.57
N ARG A 26 7.13 9.05 16.01
CA ARG A 26 6.63 9.85 14.88
C ARG A 26 6.40 8.98 13.63
N HIS A 27 7.29 8.02 13.39
CA HIS A 27 7.18 7.13 12.24
C HIS A 27 5.97 6.21 12.35
N ILE A 28 5.77 5.57 13.53
CA ILE A 28 4.58 4.71 13.72
C ILE A 28 3.29 5.52 13.69
N MET A 29 3.26 6.70 14.33
CA MET A 29 2.06 7.55 14.33
C MET A 29 1.66 7.98 12.93
N ASN A 30 2.61 8.41 12.10
CA ASN A 30 2.34 8.79 10.72
C ASN A 30 1.79 7.60 9.91
N ASN A 31 2.40 6.43 10.03
CA ASN A 31 1.92 5.22 9.36
C ASN A 31 0.50 4.86 9.81
N MET A 32 0.23 4.86 11.11
CA MET A 32 -1.10 4.51 11.64
C MET A 32 -2.15 5.54 11.26
N LEU A 33 -1.81 6.83 11.26
CA LEU A 33 -2.74 7.89 10.83
C LEU A 33 -3.16 7.70 9.37
N VAL A 34 -2.18 7.49 8.48
CA VAL A 34 -2.47 7.27 7.05
C VAL A 34 -3.28 5.99 6.87
N LEU A 35 -2.88 4.89 7.52
CA LEU A 35 -3.59 3.62 7.43
C LEU A 35 -5.03 3.74 7.94
N PHE A 36 -5.28 4.45 9.03
CA PHE A 36 -6.61 4.69 9.58
C PHE A 36 -7.49 5.50 8.64
N VAL A 37 -6.94 6.56 8.01
CA VAL A 37 -7.71 7.46 7.14
C VAL A 37 -8.08 6.79 5.81
N ILE A 38 -7.17 6.02 5.21
CA ILE A 38 -7.39 5.48 3.86
C ILE A 38 -7.66 3.97 3.84
N GLY A 39 -7.15 3.22 4.84
CA GLY A 39 -7.23 1.76 4.86
C GLY A 39 -8.65 1.23 4.89
N ASP A 40 -9.53 1.87 5.66
CA ASP A 40 -10.95 1.53 5.78
C ASP A 40 -11.69 1.54 4.43
N ASN A 41 -11.35 2.47 3.54
CA ASN A 41 -11.98 2.53 2.20
C ASN A 41 -11.64 1.30 1.34
N LEU A 42 -10.39 0.84 1.37
CA LEU A 42 -10.01 -0.38 0.64
C LEU A 42 -10.53 -1.64 1.32
N GLU A 43 -10.55 -1.66 2.65
CA GLU A 43 -11.09 -2.76 3.43
C GLU A 43 -12.59 -2.98 3.15
N ARG A 44 -13.39 -1.90 3.11
CA ARG A 44 -14.80 -1.98 2.69
C ARG A 44 -14.97 -2.48 1.25
N ALA A 45 -14.07 -2.08 0.35
CA ALA A 45 -14.12 -2.50 -1.05
C ALA A 45 -13.76 -3.98 -1.26
N LEU A 46 -12.80 -4.51 -0.49
CA LEU A 46 -12.30 -5.89 -0.63
C LEU A 46 -12.95 -6.88 0.36
N GLY A 47 -13.41 -6.39 1.51
CA GLY A 47 -13.77 -7.19 2.69
C GLY A 47 -12.56 -7.56 3.56
N HIS A 48 -12.78 -7.78 4.85
CA HIS A 48 -11.75 -7.90 5.88
C HIS A 48 -10.64 -8.92 5.56
N VAL A 49 -11.02 -10.13 5.13
CA VAL A 49 -10.04 -11.22 4.90
C VAL A 49 -9.16 -10.92 3.68
N LYS A 50 -9.76 -10.47 2.58
CA LYS A 50 -8.99 -10.11 1.38
C LYS A 50 -8.10 -8.90 1.63
N TYR A 51 -8.57 -7.91 2.39
CA TYR A 51 -7.80 -6.75 2.78
C TYR A 51 -6.57 -7.13 3.61
N LEU A 52 -6.72 -8.01 4.61
CA LEU A 52 -5.60 -8.49 5.41
C LEU A 52 -4.55 -9.19 4.53
N ILE A 53 -4.97 -10.11 3.67
CA ILE A 53 -4.06 -10.81 2.74
C ILE A 53 -3.39 -9.82 1.81
N PHE A 54 -4.15 -8.88 1.24
CA PHE A 54 -3.66 -7.82 0.38
C PHE A 54 -2.56 -6.99 1.08
N TYR A 55 -2.83 -6.52 2.30
CA TYR A 55 -1.90 -5.71 3.09
C TYR A 55 -0.59 -6.44 3.35
N LEU A 56 -0.66 -7.71 3.78
CA LEU A 56 0.51 -8.53 4.03
C LEU A 56 1.33 -8.79 2.76
N LEU A 57 0.67 -9.11 1.64
CA LEU A 57 1.35 -9.34 0.38
C LEU A 57 2.02 -8.06 -0.15
N CYS A 58 1.38 -6.91 -0.03
CA CYS A 58 1.99 -5.62 -0.40
C CYS A 58 3.23 -5.34 0.45
N GLY A 59 3.17 -5.55 1.75
CA GLY A 59 4.29 -5.28 2.64
C GLY A 59 5.46 -6.25 2.44
N ILE A 60 5.19 -7.55 2.36
CA ILE A 60 6.22 -8.55 2.08
C ILE A 60 6.86 -8.32 0.71
N GLY A 61 6.03 -8.08 -0.31
CA GLY A 61 6.50 -7.85 -1.67
C GLY A 61 7.32 -6.56 -1.79
N SER A 62 6.90 -5.46 -1.15
CA SER A 62 7.66 -4.22 -1.15
C SER A 62 9.00 -4.36 -0.43
N ASN A 63 9.02 -5.05 0.71
CA ASN A 63 10.25 -5.35 1.43
C ASN A 63 11.20 -6.24 0.60
N TRP A 64 10.66 -7.22 -0.11
CA TRP A 64 11.46 -8.07 -1.01
C TRP A 64 12.10 -7.25 -2.14
N VAL A 65 11.33 -6.40 -2.83
CA VAL A 65 11.84 -5.56 -3.92
C VAL A 65 12.89 -4.57 -3.41
N SER A 66 12.63 -3.91 -2.27
CA SER A 66 13.59 -3.01 -1.65
C SER A 66 14.88 -3.72 -1.27
N MET A 67 14.78 -4.90 -0.66
CA MET A 67 15.94 -5.72 -0.31
C MET A 67 16.79 -6.05 -1.54
N MET A 68 16.17 -6.47 -2.64
CA MET A 68 16.87 -6.79 -3.88
C MET A 68 17.57 -5.57 -4.48
N ALA A 69 16.99 -4.40 -4.36
CA ALA A 69 17.59 -3.16 -4.86
C ALA A 69 18.78 -2.67 -4.00
N HIS A 70 18.83 -3.03 -2.72
CA HIS A 70 19.86 -2.62 -1.78
C HIS A 70 20.87 -3.74 -1.42
N THR A 71 20.94 -4.81 -2.22
CA THR A 71 21.87 -5.93 -1.96
C THR A 71 23.33 -5.52 -1.93
N ALA A 72 23.71 -4.49 -2.68
CA ALA A 72 25.06 -3.94 -2.70
C ALA A 72 25.40 -3.06 -1.49
N ASP A 73 24.39 -2.59 -0.74
CA ASP A 73 24.52 -1.76 0.45
C ASP A 73 24.25 -2.59 1.70
N THR A 74 25.33 -3.13 2.27
CA THR A 74 25.26 -4.00 3.45
C THR A 74 24.90 -3.27 4.75
N MET A 75 24.77 -1.93 4.74
CA MET A 75 24.47 -1.12 5.93
C MET A 75 23.03 -0.62 5.96
N THR A 76 22.26 -0.79 4.88
CA THR A 76 20.88 -0.31 4.84
C THR A 76 19.94 -1.21 5.64
N VAL A 77 19.21 -0.60 6.57
CA VAL A 77 18.16 -1.24 7.35
C VAL A 77 16.82 -0.62 7.00
N SER A 78 15.92 -1.41 6.44
CA SER A 78 14.54 -0.97 6.13
C SER A 78 13.56 -1.50 7.18
N ALA A 79 12.64 -0.65 7.63
CA ALA A 79 11.58 -1.01 8.56
C ALA A 79 10.40 -0.04 8.46
N GLY A 80 9.20 -0.54 8.68
CA GLY A 80 7.96 0.24 8.71
C GLY A 80 6.84 -0.38 7.88
N ALA A 81 5.63 0.01 8.22
CA ALA A 81 4.42 -0.40 7.52
C ALA A 81 4.23 0.32 6.16
N SER A 82 5.08 1.29 5.85
CA SER A 82 4.85 2.24 4.75
C SER A 82 4.78 1.57 3.38
N GLY A 83 5.56 0.54 3.10
CA GLY A 83 5.46 -0.23 1.86
C GLY A 83 4.07 -0.85 1.66
N ALA A 84 3.51 -1.44 2.72
CA ALA A 84 2.14 -1.97 2.70
C ALA A 84 1.09 -0.86 2.57
N ILE A 85 1.29 0.28 3.23
CA ILE A 85 0.40 1.45 3.16
C ILE A 85 0.40 2.04 1.74
N PHE A 86 1.56 2.16 1.09
CA PHE A 86 1.62 2.54 -0.32
C PHE A 86 0.93 1.50 -1.22
N GLY A 87 0.96 0.22 -0.84
CA GLY A 87 0.14 -0.81 -1.47
C GLY A 87 -1.35 -0.53 -1.35
N VAL A 88 -1.83 -0.13 -0.17
CA VAL A 88 -3.24 0.29 0.04
C VAL A 88 -3.59 1.48 -0.85
N VAL A 89 -2.70 2.48 -0.95
CA VAL A 89 -2.90 3.64 -1.84
C VAL A 89 -2.98 3.21 -3.31
N GLY A 90 -2.10 2.30 -3.75
CA GLY A 90 -2.12 1.73 -5.10
C GLY A 90 -3.40 0.96 -5.39
N GLY A 91 -3.85 0.15 -4.43
CA GLY A 91 -5.12 -0.57 -4.50
C GLY A 91 -6.32 0.37 -4.61
N LEU A 92 -6.36 1.42 -3.78
CA LEU A 92 -7.40 2.45 -3.85
C LEU A 92 -7.39 3.19 -5.20
N LEU A 93 -6.21 3.51 -5.74
CA LEU A 93 -6.12 4.15 -7.05
C LEU A 93 -6.80 3.30 -8.13
N TYR A 94 -6.59 1.97 -8.11
CA TYR A 94 -7.30 1.08 -9.02
C TYR A 94 -8.80 1.05 -8.75
N VAL A 95 -9.22 0.84 -7.48
CA VAL A 95 -10.64 0.75 -7.11
C VAL A 95 -11.41 2.02 -7.47
N VAL A 96 -10.86 3.20 -7.16
CA VAL A 96 -11.47 4.48 -7.51
C VAL A 96 -11.59 4.64 -9.03
N THR A 97 -10.53 4.30 -9.77
CA THR A 97 -10.52 4.36 -11.24
C THR A 97 -11.57 3.40 -11.83
N ALA A 98 -11.66 2.17 -11.34
CA ALA A 98 -12.65 1.19 -11.75
C ALA A 98 -14.09 1.64 -11.44
N ASN A 99 -14.29 2.51 -10.44
CA ASN A 99 -15.56 3.12 -10.07
C ASN A 99 -15.79 4.50 -10.71
N ARG A 100 -15.26 4.72 -11.92
CA ARG A 100 -15.42 5.97 -12.71
C ARG A 100 -14.75 7.19 -12.05
N GLY A 101 -13.67 6.98 -11.33
CA GLY A 101 -12.85 8.02 -10.74
C GLY A 101 -13.33 8.53 -9.39
N GLN A 102 -14.30 7.87 -8.76
CA GLN A 102 -14.82 8.23 -7.45
C GLN A 102 -15.21 6.98 -6.64
N LEU A 103 -14.87 6.99 -5.36
CA LEU A 103 -15.29 6.01 -4.38
C LEU A 103 -15.60 6.77 -3.08
N GLU A 104 -16.88 6.85 -2.69
CA GLU A 104 -17.32 7.69 -1.57
C GLU A 104 -16.77 9.12 -1.69
N ASP A 105 -16.02 9.60 -0.68
CA ASP A 105 -15.40 10.93 -0.66
C ASP A 105 -14.03 10.99 -1.34
N LEU A 106 -13.50 9.84 -1.81
CA LEU A 106 -12.21 9.75 -2.50
C LEU A 106 -12.37 9.84 -4.02
N ASN A 107 -11.54 10.65 -4.65
CA ASN A 107 -11.44 10.70 -6.11
C ASN A 107 -10.00 10.49 -6.60
N THR A 108 -9.88 10.12 -7.89
CA THR A 108 -8.58 9.84 -8.51
C THR A 108 -7.60 11.00 -8.37
N ARG A 109 -8.07 12.25 -8.51
CA ARG A 109 -7.20 13.44 -8.40
C ARG A 109 -6.58 13.57 -7.01
N GLN A 110 -7.38 13.39 -5.96
CA GLN A 110 -6.88 13.45 -4.57
C GLN A 110 -5.82 12.38 -4.32
N LEU A 111 -6.07 11.14 -4.76
CA LEU A 111 -5.10 10.05 -4.62
C LEU A 111 -3.79 10.32 -5.38
N VAL A 112 -3.87 10.80 -6.63
CA VAL A 112 -2.68 11.14 -7.42
C VAL A 112 -1.87 12.26 -6.76
N ILE A 113 -2.54 13.31 -6.27
CA ILE A 113 -1.88 14.40 -5.55
C ILE A 113 -1.20 13.86 -4.27
N MET A 114 -1.90 13.03 -3.50
CA MET A 114 -1.36 12.42 -2.28
C MET A 114 -0.14 11.55 -2.58
N ILE A 115 -0.19 10.72 -3.63
CA ILE A 115 0.93 9.88 -4.08
C ILE A 115 2.13 10.77 -4.43
N PHE A 116 1.91 11.79 -5.26
CA PHE A 116 2.98 12.69 -5.69
C PHE A 116 3.68 13.37 -4.50
N PHE A 117 2.91 13.97 -3.59
CA PHE A 117 3.47 14.62 -2.42
C PHE A 117 4.17 13.64 -1.48
N SER A 118 3.60 12.45 -1.27
CA SER A 118 4.21 11.44 -0.40
C SER A 118 5.54 10.92 -0.95
N LEU A 119 5.64 10.67 -2.25
CA LEU A 119 6.88 10.25 -2.91
C LEU A 119 7.90 11.40 -2.94
N TYR A 120 7.46 12.63 -3.22
CA TYR A 120 8.32 13.81 -3.19
C TYR A 120 8.92 14.05 -1.79
N LEU A 121 8.09 14.03 -0.75
CA LEU A 121 8.55 14.16 0.64
C LEU A 121 9.46 12.99 1.03
N GLY A 122 9.16 11.78 0.60
CA GLY A 122 10.04 10.63 0.79
C GLY A 122 11.39 10.81 0.13
N TYR A 123 11.45 11.34 -1.09
CA TYR A 123 12.68 11.59 -1.83
C TYR A 123 13.54 12.69 -1.18
N THR A 124 12.91 13.72 -0.63
CA THR A 124 13.62 14.85 0.02
C THR A 124 13.99 14.56 1.48
N SER A 125 13.51 13.47 2.05
CA SER A 125 13.75 13.08 3.45
C SER A 125 14.84 12.02 3.54
N THR A 126 15.69 12.10 4.56
CA THR A 126 16.69 11.07 4.85
C THR A 126 16.05 9.86 5.54
N GLY A 127 16.53 8.65 5.22
CA GLY A 127 16.07 7.42 5.88
C GLY A 127 14.70 6.91 5.42
N VAL A 128 14.19 7.40 4.29
CA VAL A 128 12.95 6.90 3.68
C VAL A 128 13.27 5.93 2.55
N ASP A 129 12.69 4.74 2.62
CA ASP A 129 12.83 3.69 1.59
C ASP A 129 11.84 3.93 0.44
N ASN A 130 12.24 4.77 -0.52
CA ASN A 130 11.40 5.10 -1.68
C ASN A 130 11.17 3.92 -2.62
N ILE A 131 12.08 2.94 -2.63
CA ILE A 131 11.92 1.73 -3.44
C ILE A 131 10.80 0.88 -2.86
N ALA A 132 10.75 0.71 -1.53
CA ALA A 132 9.64 0.04 -0.87
C ALA A 132 8.31 0.76 -1.11
N HIS A 133 8.29 2.10 -1.09
CA HIS A 133 7.09 2.89 -1.36
C HIS A 133 6.57 2.68 -2.79
N LEU A 134 7.45 2.86 -3.79
CA LEU A 134 7.06 2.72 -5.19
C LEU A 134 6.66 1.28 -5.53
N SER A 135 7.43 0.30 -5.06
CA SER A 135 7.10 -1.11 -5.30
C SER A 135 5.80 -1.51 -4.60
N GLY A 136 5.57 -1.05 -3.37
CA GLY A 136 4.30 -1.24 -2.67
C GLY A 136 3.12 -0.69 -3.47
N LEU A 137 3.22 0.54 -3.97
CA LEU A 137 2.20 1.17 -4.81
C LEU A 137 1.85 0.32 -6.05
N VAL A 138 2.87 -0.14 -6.78
CA VAL A 138 2.69 -0.96 -7.98
C VAL A 138 2.10 -2.32 -7.65
N ILE A 139 2.63 -3.01 -6.63
CA ILE A 139 2.12 -4.31 -6.18
C ILE A 139 0.65 -4.19 -5.76
N GLY A 140 0.31 -3.16 -4.98
CA GLY A 140 -1.06 -2.93 -4.54
C GLY A 140 -2.01 -2.66 -5.69
N PHE A 141 -1.60 -1.84 -6.67
CA PHE A 141 -2.40 -1.62 -7.88
C PHE A 141 -2.68 -2.92 -8.63
N VAL A 142 -1.65 -3.75 -8.85
CA VAL A 142 -1.79 -5.03 -9.56
C VAL A 142 -2.64 -6.04 -8.76
N LEU A 143 -2.43 -6.15 -7.45
CA LEU A 143 -3.23 -7.04 -6.60
C LEU A 143 -4.71 -6.61 -6.57
N ALA A 144 -4.98 -5.32 -6.60
CA ALA A 144 -6.36 -4.83 -6.65
C ALA A 144 -7.06 -5.21 -7.96
N ILE A 145 -6.35 -5.27 -9.10
CA ILE A 145 -6.93 -5.78 -10.37
C ILE A 145 -7.43 -7.21 -10.20
N ILE A 146 -6.70 -8.03 -9.43
CA ILE A 146 -7.01 -9.45 -9.25
C ILE A 146 -8.14 -9.63 -8.20
N LEU A 147 -8.07 -8.89 -7.10
CA LEU A 147 -8.91 -9.14 -5.92
C LEU A 147 -10.22 -8.34 -5.91
N TYR A 148 -10.23 -7.16 -6.53
CA TYR A 148 -11.40 -6.29 -6.55
C TYR A 148 -12.30 -6.62 -7.73
N HIS A 149 -13.55 -6.92 -7.42
CA HIS A 149 -14.60 -7.07 -8.42
C HIS A 149 -15.64 -5.98 -8.17
N ARG A 150 -15.82 -5.10 -9.15
CA ARG A 150 -16.83 -4.06 -9.06
C ARG A 150 -18.20 -4.70 -8.86
N PRO A 151 -18.96 -4.33 -7.80
CA PRO A 151 -20.33 -4.80 -7.62
C PRO A 151 -21.16 -4.52 -8.87
N ALA A 152 -21.95 -5.52 -9.30
CA ALA A 152 -22.95 -5.28 -10.35
C ALA A 152 -23.89 -4.19 -9.83
N ARG A 153 -24.00 -3.08 -10.57
CA ARG A 153 -25.00 -2.05 -10.27
C ARG A 153 -26.35 -2.75 -10.31
N ASP A 154 -27.12 -2.65 -9.24
CA ASP A 154 -28.51 -3.09 -9.24
C ASP A 154 -29.20 -2.36 -10.40
N ARG A 155 -29.63 -3.14 -11.40
CA ARG A 155 -30.37 -2.63 -12.56
C ARG A 155 -31.66 -1.90 -12.16
N TRP A 156 -32.08 -2.06 -10.91
CA TRP A 156 -33.24 -1.44 -10.30
C TRP A 156 -33.01 -0.01 -9.80
N ALA A 157 -31.74 0.38 -9.55
CA ALA A 157 -31.43 1.74 -9.11
C ALA A 157 -31.53 2.79 -10.24
N ASP A 158 -31.44 2.36 -11.52
CA ASP A 158 -31.61 3.25 -12.69
C ASP A 158 -33.03 3.21 -13.25
N GLY A 159 -33.94 2.42 -12.65
CA GLY A 159 -35.35 2.33 -12.98
C GLY A 159 -36.18 3.45 -12.36
N GLY A 160 -35.83 4.69 -12.66
CA GLY A 160 -36.72 5.81 -12.43
C GLY A 160 -38.06 5.56 -13.12
N ILE A 161 -39.11 5.52 -12.34
CA ILE A 161 -40.50 5.51 -12.75
C ILE A 161 -40.68 6.57 -13.85
N LYS A 162 -40.72 6.11 -15.13
CA LYS A 162 -41.33 6.93 -16.16
C LYS A 162 -42.85 6.90 -15.89
N ARG A 163 -43.36 7.96 -15.32
CA ARG A 163 -44.77 8.35 -15.48
C ARG A 163 -44.89 9.26 -16.66
#